data_b865e22fca3bea4d312697553522be41
#
_entry.id   b865e22fca3bea4d312697553522be41
#
_cell.length_a   1.000
_cell.length_b   1.000
_cell.length_c   1.000
_cell.angle_alpha   90.00
_cell.angle_beta   90.00
_cell.angle_gamma   90.00
#
_symmetry.space_group_name_H-M   'P 1'
#
loop_
_entity.id
_entity.type
_entity.pdbx_description
1 polymer ?
#
loop_
_entity_poly.entity_id
_entity_poly.type
_entity_poly.pdbx_seq_one_letter_code
_entity_poly.pdbx_strand_id
1 'polypeptide(L)'
;MIARSGIFDPVSHLDTVLPDTHIETAQFLGGYNSEDKAICYGLTNGVAKYIVQFDTSLSLEENILDQFYSIGGYFSEEQIRTTVTSEKQSPALYNSIISAVATGHTKNGEIASCVGADDVTYPLKVLTNAEILEKRMSKKPYYVLNDSMLEFWFRYVNRATSLINADNGQAYYYSNVKDHLHDFMGKIFEKMAKEYLMLNAGNNGLPILTEITDYQDSVLDEERKPKQIEIDLLGKNGKDILLVGECKFKNSQFDKSDFKNLMDKIKYLPVTNPLVCIFSLGGFSDYVKNNKGDCLLIGIDDMY
;
A
#
# COMPACT_ATOMS: atom_id res chain seq x y z
N MET A 1 -5.54 -0.86 29.20
CA MET A 1 -4.81 -1.96 28.54
C MET A 1 -5.66 -2.35 27.33
N ILE A 2 -5.19 -2.06 26.11
CA ILE A 2 -5.94 -2.37 24.87
C ILE A 2 -5.45 -3.73 24.43
N ALA A 3 -6.31 -4.75 24.51
CA ALA A 3 -5.97 -6.07 24.02
C ALA A 3 -6.07 -6.06 22.48
N ARG A 4 -4.96 -6.33 21.82
CA ARG A 4 -4.95 -6.72 20.42
C ARG A 4 -5.47 -8.16 20.35
N SER A 5 -6.66 -8.38 19.83
CA SER A 5 -7.18 -9.73 19.64
C SER A 5 -7.88 -9.85 18.31
N GLY A 6 -7.53 -10.87 17.59
CA GLY A 6 -8.22 -11.27 16.37
C GLY A 6 -7.28 -11.67 15.26
N ILE A 7 -6.52 -10.79 14.70
CA ILE A 7 -5.52 -11.14 13.68
C ILE A 7 -4.14 -11.29 14.33
N PHE A 8 -3.91 -10.54 15.38
CA PHE A 8 -2.72 -10.70 16.20
C PHE A 8 -3.11 -11.56 17.40
N ASP A 9 -2.67 -12.81 17.40
CA ASP A 9 -2.76 -13.70 18.54
C ASP A 9 -2.13 -12.98 19.75
N PRO A 10 -2.86 -12.76 20.86
CA PRO A 10 -2.31 -12.16 22.05
C PRO A 10 -1.51 -13.18 22.85
N VAL A 11 -0.74 -14.02 22.19
CA VAL A 11 0.17 -14.91 22.88
C VAL A 11 1.37 -14.11 23.34
N SER A 12 1.34 -13.83 24.63
CA SER A 12 2.52 -13.89 25.50
C SER A 12 3.81 -13.46 24.83
N HIS A 13 4.35 -12.30 25.16
CA HIS A 13 5.79 -11.96 25.17
C HIS A 13 6.60 -12.51 23.99
N LEU A 14 6.04 -12.55 22.80
CA LEU A 14 6.80 -12.77 21.58
C LEU A 14 7.17 -11.40 21.06
N ASP A 15 8.46 -11.22 20.88
CA ASP A 15 9.06 -10.14 20.14
C ASP A 15 8.17 -9.74 18.97
N THR A 16 7.94 -8.45 18.80
CA THR A 16 7.19 -7.94 17.65
C THR A 16 8.00 -8.32 16.41
N VAL A 17 7.70 -9.46 15.82
CA VAL A 17 8.27 -9.84 14.53
C VAL A 17 7.73 -8.83 13.54
N LEU A 18 8.61 -7.98 13.03
CA LEU A 18 8.26 -7.06 11.97
C LEU A 18 7.83 -7.87 10.75
N PRO A 19 6.86 -7.39 9.97
CA PRO A 19 6.57 -8.00 8.68
C PRO A 19 7.84 -8.08 7.82
N ASP A 20 7.99 -9.18 7.10
CA ASP A 20 9.07 -9.37 6.14
C ASP A 20 9.02 -8.28 5.05
N THR A 21 10.17 -7.91 4.53
CA THR A 21 10.25 -7.08 3.32
C THR A 21 9.72 -7.84 2.11
N HIS A 22 9.48 -7.15 1.01
CA HIS A 22 9.06 -7.82 -0.23
C HIS A 22 10.13 -8.82 -0.74
N ILE A 23 11.42 -8.58 -0.47
CA ILE A 23 12.52 -9.50 -0.85
C ILE A 23 12.49 -10.76 0.03
N GLU A 24 12.29 -10.62 1.34
CA GLU A 24 12.19 -11.76 2.26
C GLU A 24 10.94 -12.58 1.95
N THR A 25 9.79 -11.92 1.72
CA THR A 25 8.54 -12.56 1.29
C THR A 25 8.75 -13.40 0.02
N ALA A 26 9.52 -12.89 -0.94
CA ALA A 26 9.77 -13.58 -2.21
C ALA A 26 10.46 -14.95 -2.04
N GLN A 27 11.19 -15.17 -0.94
CA GLN A 27 11.85 -16.45 -0.67
C GLN A 27 10.85 -17.59 -0.42
N PHE A 28 9.66 -17.28 0.06
CA PHE A 28 8.58 -18.26 0.25
C PHE A 28 7.80 -18.55 -1.04
N LEU A 29 7.96 -17.72 -2.09
CA LEU A 29 7.13 -17.70 -3.29
C LEU A 29 7.92 -18.14 -4.55
N GLY A 30 8.75 -19.15 -4.43
CA GLY A 30 9.67 -19.58 -5.49
C GLY A 30 9.02 -19.99 -6.83
N GLY A 31 7.72 -20.32 -6.83
CA GLY A 31 6.97 -20.67 -8.05
C GLY A 31 6.37 -19.46 -8.78
N TYR A 32 6.35 -18.29 -8.18
CA TYR A 32 5.71 -17.09 -8.72
C TYR A 32 6.68 -16.20 -9.50
N ASN A 33 6.16 -15.50 -10.52
CA ASN A 33 6.88 -14.40 -11.16
C ASN A 33 6.94 -13.16 -10.24
N SER A 34 7.67 -12.13 -10.63
CA SER A 34 7.88 -10.93 -9.80
C SER A 34 6.59 -10.15 -9.53
N GLU A 35 5.65 -10.10 -10.48
CA GLU A 35 4.35 -9.47 -10.30
C GLU A 35 3.51 -10.23 -9.26
N ASP A 36 3.40 -11.55 -9.39
CA ASP A 36 2.66 -12.40 -8.45
C ASP A 36 3.25 -12.34 -7.05
N LYS A 37 4.58 -12.30 -6.92
CA LYS A 37 5.27 -12.10 -5.64
C LYS A 37 4.91 -10.75 -5.00
N ALA A 38 4.91 -9.67 -5.80
CA ALA A 38 4.53 -8.34 -5.33
C ALA A 38 3.08 -8.30 -4.86
N ILE A 39 2.16 -8.89 -5.61
CA ILE A 39 0.74 -8.95 -5.24
C ILE A 39 0.57 -9.79 -3.96
N CYS A 40 1.22 -10.95 -3.85
CA CYS A 40 1.17 -11.76 -2.64
C CYS A 40 1.71 -10.99 -1.42
N TYR A 41 2.83 -10.28 -1.55
CA TYR A 41 3.32 -9.36 -0.51
C TYR A 41 2.26 -8.34 -0.11
N GLY A 42 1.60 -7.71 -1.07
CA GLY A 42 0.53 -6.75 -0.82
C GLY A 42 -0.68 -7.34 -0.09
N LEU A 43 -1.08 -8.54 -0.46
CA LEU A 43 -2.22 -9.24 0.14
C LEU A 43 -1.94 -9.82 1.52
N THR A 44 -0.66 -10.02 1.88
CA THR A 44 -0.22 -10.61 3.16
C THR A 44 0.46 -9.60 4.08
N ASN A 45 0.72 -8.38 3.60
CA ASN A 45 1.49 -7.36 4.29
C ASN A 45 2.87 -7.84 4.79
N GLY A 46 3.48 -8.84 4.10
CA GLY A 46 4.76 -9.44 4.50
C GLY A 46 4.68 -10.31 5.77
N VAL A 47 3.50 -10.72 6.22
CA VAL A 47 3.35 -11.55 7.41
C VAL A 47 3.54 -13.03 7.04
N ALA A 48 4.62 -13.66 7.52
CA ALA A 48 4.99 -15.04 7.18
C ALA A 48 3.84 -16.03 7.40
N LYS A 49 3.07 -15.89 8.49
CA LYS A 49 1.88 -16.73 8.78
C LYS A 49 0.83 -16.65 7.67
N TYR A 50 0.74 -15.54 6.96
CA TYR A 50 -0.21 -15.36 5.85
C TYR A 50 0.38 -15.81 4.53
N ILE A 51 1.68 -15.59 4.31
CA ILE A 51 2.38 -15.98 3.10
C ILE A 51 2.32 -17.50 2.89
N VAL A 52 2.50 -18.28 3.95
CA VAL A 52 2.48 -19.76 3.88
C VAL A 52 1.09 -20.35 3.59
N GLN A 53 0.03 -19.54 3.55
CA GLN A 53 -1.29 -19.98 3.10
C GLN A 53 -1.39 -20.05 1.57
N PHE A 54 -0.43 -19.48 0.85
CA PHE A 54 -0.40 -19.51 -0.61
C PHE A 54 0.34 -20.75 -1.10
N ASP A 55 -0.35 -21.61 -1.83
CA ASP A 55 0.23 -22.76 -2.51
C ASP A 55 0.82 -22.33 -3.84
N THR A 56 2.15 -22.27 -3.94
CA THR A 56 2.85 -21.85 -5.15
C THR A 56 2.78 -22.86 -6.31
N SER A 57 2.16 -24.02 -6.12
CA SER A 57 1.81 -24.93 -7.21
C SER A 57 0.55 -24.50 -7.97
N LEU A 58 -0.27 -23.63 -7.37
CA LEU A 58 -1.43 -23.00 -7.96
C LEU A 58 -1.07 -21.59 -8.47
N SER A 59 -1.84 -21.07 -9.41
CA SER A 59 -1.74 -19.68 -9.83
C SER A 59 -2.10 -18.73 -8.66
N LEU A 60 -1.62 -17.49 -8.73
CA LEU A 60 -1.99 -16.47 -7.75
C LEU A 60 -3.53 -16.26 -7.70
N GLU A 61 -4.21 -16.27 -8.85
CA GLU A 61 -5.66 -16.11 -8.92
C GLU A 61 -6.39 -17.26 -8.21
N GLU A 62 -5.96 -18.51 -8.42
CA GLU A 62 -6.53 -19.66 -7.72
C GLU A 62 -6.36 -19.54 -6.21
N ASN A 63 -5.16 -19.12 -5.74
CA ASN A 63 -4.94 -18.88 -4.32
C ASN A 63 -5.81 -17.74 -3.77
N ILE A 64 -5.97 -16.64 -4.51
CA ILE A 64 -6.86 -15.54 -4.07
C ILE A 64 -8.30 -16.04 -3.93
N LEU A 65 -8.80 -16.80 -4.90
CA LEU A 65 -10.14 -17.35 -4.86
C LEU A 65 -10.32 -18.32 -3.70
N ASP A 66 -9.38 -19.23 -3.50
CA ASP A 66 -9.44 -20.24 -2.44
C ASP A 66 -9.36 -19.59 -1.04
N GLN A 67 -8.40 -18.69 -0.84
CA GLN A 67 -8.11 -18.16 0.49
C GLN A 67 -9.07 -17.03 0.92
N PHE A 68 -9.57 -16.20 -0.03
CA PHE A 68 -10.37 -15.02 0.29
C PHE A 68 -11.84 -15.14 -0.09
N TYR A 69 -12.20 -15.96 -1.09
CA TYR A 69 -13.54 -15.96 -1.69
C TYR A 69 -14.23 -17.31 -1.68
N SER A 70 -13.65 -18.33 -1.02
CA SER A 70 -14.24 -19.66 -0.84
C SER A 70 -14.71 -19.87 0.59
N ILE A 71 -15.74 -20.72 0.77
CA ILE A 71 -16.19 -21.14 2.10
C ILE A 71 -15.03 -21.88 2.81
N GLY A 72 -14.67 -21.43 4.01
CA GLY A 72 -13.56 -22.01 4.79
C GLY A 72 -12.18 -21.56 4.34
N GLY A 73 -12.06 -20.65 3.37
CA GLY A 73 -10.79 -20.01 3.03
C GLY A 73 -10.23 -19.26 4.22
N TYR A 74 -8.91 -19.30 4.39
CA TYR A 74 -8.23 -18.78 5.59
C TYR A 74 -8.57 -17.30 5.87
N PHE A 75 -8.70 -16.49 4.82
CA PHE A 75 -9.01 -15.06 4.92
C PHE A 75 -10.48 -14.73 4.62
N SER A 76 -11.34 -15.71 4.35
CA SER A 76 -12.76 -15.48 4.04
C SER A 76 -13.61 -15.22 5.29
N GLU A 77 -13.14 -15.63 6.46
CA GLU A 77 -13.91 -15.62 7.69
C GLU A 77 -13.86 -14.28 8.45
N GLU A 78 -14.88 -14.02 9.28
CA GLU A 78 -14.98 -12.83 10.14
C GLU A 78 -13.86 -12.69 11.20
N GLN A 79 -13.01 -13.70 11.35
CA GLN A 79 -11.86 -13.69 12.27
C GLN A 79 -10.85 -12.57 11.98
N ILE A 80 -10.88 -12.02 10.76
CA ILE A 80 -10.05 -10.87 10.37
C ILE A 80 -10.58 -9.56 10.93
N ARG A 81 -11.85 -9.51 11.32
CA ARG A 81 -12.40 -8.33 11.97
C ARG A 81 -11.69 -8.07 13.29
N THR A 82 -11.19 -6.84 13.44
CA THR A 82 -10.52 -6.47 14.67
C THR A 82 -11.49 -6.50 15.86
N THR A 83 -11.03 -7.08 16.94
CA THR A 83 -11.73 -7.06 18.24
C THR A 83 -11.25 -5.90 19.12
N VAL A 84 -10.82 -4.78 18.52
CA VAL A 84 -10.48 -3.59 19.29
C VAL A 84 -11.67 -3.18 20.14
N THR A 85 -11.48 -3.24 21.43
CA THR A 85 -12.48 -2.84 22.41
C THR A 85 -11.98 -1.68 23.26
N SER A 86 -12.87 -0.80 23.65
CA SER A 86 -12.61 0.15 24.72
C SER A 86 -13.83 0.21 25.64
N GLU A 87 -13.65 0.73 26.83
CA GLU A 87 -14.75 0.93 27.78
C GLU A 87 -15.87 1.83 27.24
N LYS A 88 -15.60 2.60 26.18
CA LYS A 88 -16.50 3.65 25.67
C LYS A 88 -17.17 3.31 24.34
N GLN A 89 -16.63 2.35 23.56
CA GLN A 89 -17.10 2.10 22.19
C GLN A 89 -17.15 0.62 21.87
N SER A 90 -18.14 0.24 21.04
CA SER A 90 -18.32 -1.15 20.59
C SER A 90 -17.30 -1.53 19.51
N PRO A 91 -16.93 -2.82 19.40
CA PRO A 91 -16.14 -3.34 18.30
C PRO A 91 -16.72 -3.03 16.91
N ALA A 92 -18.06 -3.01 16.80
CA ALA A 92 -18.76 -2.70 15.55
C ALA A 92 -18.41 -1.29 15.02
N LEU A 93 -18.32 -0.29 15.89
CA LEU A 93 -17.93 1.06 15.47
C LEU A 93 -16.49 1.10 14.95
N TYR A 94 -15.56 0.43 15.63
CA TYR A 94 -14.17 0.36 15.16
C TYR A 94 -14.05 -0.31 13.80
N ASN A 95 -14.75 -1.43 13.59
CA ASN A 95 -14.79 -2.11 12.30
C ASN A 95 -15.41 -1.22 11.20
N SER A 96 -16.47 -0.46 11.52
CA SER A 96 -17.08 0.50 10.59
C SER A 96 -16.10 1.62 10.21
N ILE A 97 -15.32 2.14 11.15
CA ILE A 97 -14.30 3.15 10.89
C ILE A 97 -13.17 2.59 10.01
N ILE A 98 -12.68 1.40 10.29
CA ILE A 98 -11.67 0.73 9.48
C ILE A 98 -12.19 0.53 8.05
N SER A 99 -13.44 0.06 7.90
CA SER A 99 -14.09 -0.10 6.61
C SER A 99 -14.23 1.24 5.86
N ALA A 100 -14.59 2.32 6.56
CA ALA A 100 -14.67 3.65 5.97
C ALA A 100 -13.31 4.12 5.44
N VAL A 101 -12.24 3.94 6.21
CA VAL A 101 -10.87 4.30 5.79
C VAL A 101 -10.43 3.43 4.61
N ALA A 102 -10.64 2.11 4.65
CA ALA A 102 -10.31 1.18 3.57
C ALA A 102 -11.02 1.53 2.26
N THR A 103 -12.17 2.20 2.33
CA THR A 103 -12.96 2.62 1.16
C THR A 103 -12.77 4.07 0.75
N GLY A 104 -11.74 4.75 1.31
CA GLY A 104 -11.29 6.07 0.88
C GLY A 104 -11.84 7.25 1.67
N HIS A 105 -12.63 7.05 2.74
CA HIS A 105 -13.02 8.11 3.66
C HIS A 105 -11.90 8.34 4.66
N THR A 106 -11.00 9.29 4.37
CA THR A 106 -9.75 9.39 5.13
C THR A 106 -9.73 10.55 6.14
N LYS A 107 -10.62 11.53 6.02
CA LYS A 107 -10.69 12.67 6.95
C LYS A 107 -11.72 12.42 8.05
N ASN A 108 -11.47 12.95 9.26
CA ASN A 108 -12.35 12.78 10.42
C ASN A 108 -13.84 12.99 10.07
N GLY A 109 -14.20 14.10 9.43
CA GLY A 109 -15.59 14.39 9.07
C GLY A 109 -16.18 13.46 8.00
N GLU A 110 -15.36 12.98 7.05
CA GLU A 110 -15.77 12.00 6.04
C GLU A 110 -16.06 10.64 6.70
N ILE A 111 -15.18 10.22 7.63
CA ILE A 111 -15.33 8.99 8.40
C ILE A 111 -16.58 9.06 9.27
N ALA A 112 -16.73 10.14 10.05
CA ALA A 112 -17.89 10.34 10.93
C ALA A 112 -19.21 10.25 10.15
N SER A 113 -19.28 10.95 9.03
CA SER A 113 -20.47 10.91 8.14
C SER A 113 -20.73 9.50 7.58
N CYS A 114 -19.66 8.79 7.18
CA CYS A 114 -19.78 7.44 6.61
C CYS A 114 -20.32 6.43 7.63
N VAL A 115 -19.88 6.53 8.91
CA VAL A 115 -20.30 5.58 9.96
C VAL A 115 -21.54 6.04 10.73
N GLY A 116 -22.12 7.21 10.40
CA GLY A 116 -23.30 7.76 11.04
C GLY A 116 -23.06 8.18 12.51
N ALA A 117 -21.86 8.65 12.84
CA ALA A 117 -21.48 9.12 14.16
C ALA A 117 -21.27 10.63 14.18
N ASP A 118 -21.64 11.29 15.29
CA ASP A 118 -21.42 12.73 15.47
C ASP A 118 -19.93 13.08 15.62
N ASP A 119 -19.15 12.21 16.28
CA ASP A 119 -17.71 12.35 16.49
C ASP A 119 -16.99 11.01 16.53
N VAL A 120 -15.89 10.91 15.79
CA VAL A 120 -15.00 9.74 15.73
C VAL A 120 -13.59 10.03 16.24
N THR A 121 -13.35 11.19 16.85
CA THR A 121 -12.02 11.63 17.30
C THR A 121 -11.41 10.64 18.31
N TYR A 122 -12.19 10.19 19.28
CA TYR A 122 -11.71 9.23 20.27
C TYR A 122 -11.46 7.84 19.66
N PRO A 123 -12.38 7.24 18.88
CA PRO A 123 -12.12 5.98 18.16
C PRO A 123 -10.90 6.04 17.24
N LEU A 124 -10.71 7.12 16.49
CA LEU A 124 -9.54 7.32 15.64
C LEU A 124 -8.23 7.35 16.45
N LYS A 125 -8.23 8.02 17.61
CA LYS A 125 -7.08 8.00 18.51
C LYS A 125 -6.79 6.58 19.03
N VAL A 126 -7.82 5.81 19.37
CA VAL A 126 -7.65 4.42 19.81
C VAL A 126 -7.03 3.56 18.73
N LEU A 127 -7.56 3.64 17.49
CA LEU A 127 -7.05 2.88 16.34
C LEU A 127 -5.62 3.29 15.95
N THR A 128 -5.29 4.59 16.09
CA THR A 128 -3.93 5.08 15.86
C THR A 128 -2.96 4.59 16.94
N ASN A 129 -3.36 4.62 18.21
CA ASN A 129 -2.52 4.10 19.31
C ASN A 129 -2.33 2.58 19.22
N ALA A 130 -3.28 1.86 18.61
CA ALA A 130 -3.17 0.43 18.33
C ALA A 130 -2.39 0.13 17.04
N GLU A 131 -1.87 1.17 16.36
CA GLU A 131 -1.12 1.07 15.10
C GLU A 131 -1.92 0.44 13.95
N ILE A 132 -3.25 0.39 14.06
CA ILE A 132 -4.14 -0.05 12.97
C ILE A 132 -4.27 1.05 11.93
N LEU A 133 -4.38 2.30 12.39
CA LEU A 133 -4.38 3.48 11.54
C LEU A 133 -3.12 4.31 11.76
N GLU A 134 -2.62 4.87 10.69
CA GLU A 134 -1.61 5.94 10.71
C GLU A 134 -2.30 7.28 10.45
N LYS A 135 -2.00 8.27 11.29
CA LYS A 135 -2.42 9.65 11.06
C LYS A 135 -1.34 10.37 10.28
N ARG A 136 -1.65 10.73 9.05
CA ARG A 136 -0.76 11.52 8.18
C ARG A 136 -1.14 12.98 8.15
N MET A 137 -0.16 13.82 7.93
CA MET A 137 -0.34 15.29 7.90
C MET A 137 -0.23 15.80 6.47
N SER A 138 -1.27 16.50 6.04
CA SER A 138 -1.26 17.38 4.88
C SER A 138 -1.85 18.72 5.32
N LYS A 139 -2.51 19.50 4.43
CA LYS A 139 -3.27 20.70 4.84
C LYS A 139 -4.30 20.40 5.94
N LYS A 140 -4.87 19.20 5.93
CA LYS A 140 -5.70 18.65 7.01
C LYS A 140 -5.23 17.23 7.30
N PRO A 141 -5.25 16.79 8.57
CA PRO A 141 -4.88 15.41 8.90
C PRO A 141 -5.83 14.42 8.23
N TYR A 142 -5.25 13.30 7.79
CA TYR A 142 -6.00 12.17 7.23
C TYR A 142 -5.45 10.86 7.79
N TYR A 143 -6.23 9.80 7.65
CA TYR A 143 -5.92 8.48 8.21
C TYR A 143 -5.80 7.46 7.10
N VAL A 144 -4.83 6.56 7.22
CA VAL A 144 -4.60 5.41 6.34
C VAL A 144 -4.45 4.14 7.17
N LEU A 145 -4.70 3.00 6.57
CA LEU A 145 -4.42 1.71 7.20
C LEU A 145 -2.93 1.39 7.11
N ASN A 146 -2.37 0.86 8.20
CA ASN A 146 -0.97 0.43 8.24
C ASN A 146 -0.76 -0.98 7.67
N ASP A 147 -1.83 -1.74 7.56
CA ASP A 147 -1.82 -3.14 7.15
C ASP A 147 -2.57 -3.28 5.82
N SER A 148 -1.85 -3.64 4.76
CA SER A 148 -2.42 -3.78 3.42
C SER A 148 -3.37 -4.99 3.29
N MET A 149 -3.12 -6.09 4.04
CA MET A 149 -4.05 -7.22 4.09
C MET A 149 -5.38 -6.80 4.71
N LEU A 150 -5.31 -6.05 5.83
CA LEU A 150 -6.50 -5.50 6.47
C LEU A 150 -7.26 -4.53 5.55
N GLU A 151 -6.53 -3.69 4.81
CA GLU A 151 -7.12 -2.78 3.81
C GLU A 151 -7.83 -3.57 2.70
N PHE A 152 -7.16 -4.58 2.12
CA PHE A 152 -7.73 -5.44 1.10
C PHE A 152 -9.01 -6.13 1.60
N TRP A 153 -8.93 -6.70 2.80
CA TRP A 153 -10.05 -7.43 3.38
C TRP A 153 -11.29 -6.54 3.61
N PHE A 154 -11.14 -5.39 4.26
CA PHE A 154 -12.27 -4.48 4.50
C PHE A 154 -12.80 -3.85 3.22
N ARG A 155 -11.92 -3.59 2.25
CA ARG A 155 -12.31 -2.96 0.98
C ARG A 155 -13.06 -3.93 0.07
N TYR A 156 -12.65 -5.19 0.02
CA TYR A 156 -13.13 -6.15 -0.98
C TYR A 156 -13.82 -7.39 -0.37
N VAL A 157 -13.17 -8.07 0.59
CA VAL A 157 -13.67 -9.37 1.09
C VAL A 157 -14.85 -9.20 2.03
N ASN A 158 -14.79 -8.26 2.97
CA ASN A 158 -15.86 -7.98 3.93
C ASN A 158 -17.21 -7.70 3.25
N ARG A 159 -17.19 -7.07 2.09
CA ARG A 159 -18.41 -6.80 1.29
C ARG A 159 -18.97 -8.04 0.60
N ALA A 160 -18.14 -9.03 0.38
CA ALA A 160 -18.50 -10.28 -0.28
C ALA A 160 -19.00 -11.35 0.70
N THR A 161 -18.93 -11.15 2.02
CA THR A 161 -19.17 -12.18 3.05
C THR A 161 -20.48 -12.96 2.80
N SER A 162 -21.59 -12.28 2.46
CA SER A 162 -22.86 -12.96 2.18
C SER A 162 -22.81 -13.82 0.92
N LEU A 163 -22.06 -13.39 -0.11
CA LEU A 163 -21.90 -14.15 -1.35
C LEU A 163 -20.93 -15.32 -1.14
N ILE A 164 -19.88 -15.14 -0.37
CA ILE A 164 -18.95 -16.21 0.01
C ILE A 164 -19.74 -17.31 0.76
N ASN A 165 -20.54 -16.94 1.76
CA ASN A 165 -21.37 -17.88 2.52
C ASN A 165 -22.42 -18.60 1.65
N ALA A 166 -22.80 -18.01 0.53
CA ALA A 166 -23.72 -18.60 -0.46
C ALA A 166 -22.97 -19.35 -1.58
N ASP A 167 -21.67 -19.63 -1.42
CA ASP A 167 -20.78 -20.27 -2.41
C ASP A 167 -20.75 -19.54 -3.77
N ASN A 168 -20.80 -18.21 -3.70
CA ASN A 168 -20.78 -17.33 -4.88
C ASN A 168 -19.71 -16.21 -4.79
N GLY A 169 -18.68 -16.42 -3.96
CA GLY A 169 -17.61 -15.45 -3.77
C GLY A 169 -16.76 -15.23 -5.03
N GLN A 170 -16.55 -16.27 -5.82
CA GLN A 170 -15.83 -16.18 -7.09
C GLN A 170 -16.48 -15.19 -8.06
N ALA A 171 -17.81 -15.18 -8.19
CA ALA A 171 -18.51 -14.23 -9.06
C ALA A 171 -18.29 -12.78 -8.61
N TYR A 172 -18.24 -12.54 -7.29
CA TYR A 172 -17.94 -11.23 -6.74
C TYR A 172 -16.50 -10.80 -7.07
N TYR A 173 -15.52 -11.70 -6.91
CA TYR A 173 -14.12 -11.42 -7.24
C TYR A 173 -13.95 -10.95 -8.69
N TYR A 174 -14.50 -11.69 -9.65
CA TYR A 174 -14.39 -11.31 -11.07
C TYR A 174 -15.10 -10.00 -11.40
N SER A 175 -16.19 -9.69 -10.73
CA SER A 175 -16.99 -8.49 -11.02
C SER A 175 -16.49 -7.22 -10.31
N ASN A 176 -15.77 -7.35 -9.18
CA ASN A 176 -15.51 -6.19 -8.30
C ASN A 176 -14.05 -6.05 -7.83
N VAL A 177 -13.19 -7.06 -8.08
CA VAL A 177 -11.85 -7.07 -7.49
C VAL A 177 -10.76 -7.21 -8.53
N LYS A 178 -10.89 -8.18 -9.42
CA LYS A 178 -9.83 -8.56 -10.37
C LYS A 178 -9.26 -7.35 -11.13
N ASP A 179 -10.11 -6.53 -11.72
CA ASP A 179 -9.70 -5.36 -12.52
C ASP A 179 -9.18 -4.19 -11.66
N HIS A 180 -9.39 -4.23 -10.35
CA HIS A 180 -8.94 -3.21 -9.39
C HIS A 180 -7.70 -3.61 -8.60
N LEU A 181 -7.19 -4.82 -8.79
CA LEU A 181 -6.06 -5.34 -8.02
C LEU A 181 -4.79 -4.52 -8.24
N HIS A 182 -4.51 -4.12 -9.48
CA HIS A 182 -3.36 -3.25 -9.78
C HIS A 182 -3.49 -1.86 -9.17
N ASP A 183 -4.69 -1.29 -9.14
CA ASP A 183 -4.92 0.00 -8.48
C ASP A 183 -4.72 -0.11 -6.96
N PHE A 184 -5.15 -1.23 -6.35
CA PHE A 184 -4.88 -1.53 -4.95
C PHE A 184 -3.37 -1.61 -4.66
N MET A 185 -2.60 -2.22 -5.55
CA MET A 185 -1.15 -2.36 -5.42
C MET A 185 -0.37 -1.05 -5.54
N GLY A 186 -0.95 0.03 -6.03
CA GLY A 186 -0.24 1.30 -6.27
C GLY A 186 0.55 1.78 -5.06
N LYS A 187 -0.12 1.95 -3.91
CA LYS A 187 0.54 2.40 -2.65
C LYS A 187 1.49 1.35 -2.05
N ILE A 188 1.19 0.08 -2.27
CA ILE A 188 2.06 -1.02 -1.83
C ILE A 188 3.36 -1.02 -2.64
N PHE A 189 3.27 -0.77 -3.93
CA PHE A 189 4.45 -0.67 -4.80
C PHE A 189 5.34 0.53 -4.44
N GLU A 190 4.76 1.66 -4.02
CA GLU A 190 5.53 2.76 -3.44
C GLU A 190 6.28 2.34 -2.15
N LYS A 191 5.63 1.54 -1.28
CA LYS A 191 6.27 0.97 -0.09
C LYS A 191 7.43 0.05 -0.47
N MET A 192 7.22 -0.86 -1.42
CA MET A 192 8.27 -1.75 -1.94
C MET A 192 9.44 -0.96 -2.54
N ALA A 193 9.17 0.10 -3.30
CA ALA A 193 10.20 0.97 -3.85
C ALA A 193 11.00 1.69 -2.75
N LYS A 194 10.35 2.14 -1.67
CA LYS A 194 11.03 2.70 -0.49
C LYS A 194 11.94 1.67 0.18
N GLU A 195 11.46 0.44 0.37
CA GLU A 195 12.25 -0.67 0.91
C GLU A 195 13.47 -0.95 0.02
N TYR A 196 13.26 -1.06 -1.30
CA TYR A 196 14.34 -1.28 -2.26
C TYR A 196 15.41 -0.19 -2.18
N LEU A 197 15.01 1.08 -2.18
CA LEU A 197 15.94 2.21 -2.09
C LEU A 197 16.72 2.24 -0.78
N MET A 198 16.08 1.91 0.35
CA MET A 198 16.75 1.85 1.66
C MET A 198 17.74 0.69 1.74
N LEU A 199 17.38 -0.48 1.23
CA LEU A 199 18.26 -1.67 1.22
C LEU A 199 19.47 -1.49 0.31
N ASN A 200 19.33 -0.71 -0.77
CA ASN A 200 20.40 -0.45 -1.74
C ASN A 200 21.09 0.91 -1.54
N ALA A 201 20.82 1.62 -0.45
CA ALA A 201 21.41 2.94 -0.18
C ALA A 201 22.94 2.88 -0.19
N GLY A 202 23.57 3.79 -0.95
CA GLY A 202 25.02 3.83 -1.15
C GLY A 202 25.57 2.82 -2.16
N ASN A 203 24.73 1.98 -2.77
CA ASN A 203 25.12 1.00 -3.79
C ASN A 203 24.45 1.32 -5.14
N ASN A 204 24.99 0.77 -6.23
CA ASN A 204 24.40 0.85 -7.57
C ASN A 204 24.09 2.29 -8.04
N GLY A 205 24.85 3.28 -7.60
CA GLY A 205 24.63 4.69 -7.93
C GLY A 205 23.54 5.39 -7.09
N LEU A 206 22.95 4.69 -6.13
CA LEU A 206 22.00 5.28 -5.19
C LEU A 206 22.72 6.07 -4.09
N PRO A 207 22.23 7.25 -3.71
CA PRO A 207 22.79 8.00 -2.60
C PRO A 207 22.48 7.33 -1.25
N ILE A 208 23.25 7.69 -0.22
CA ILE A 208 22.88 7.35 1.15
C ILE A 208 21.69 8.22 1.55
N LEU A 209 20.59 7.58 1.90
CA LEU A 209 19.35 8.23 2.32
C LEU A 209 19.10 7.97 3.81
N THR A 210 18.67 8.99 4.53
CA THR A 210 18.24 8.89 5.93
C THR A 210 16.72 8.80 6.06
N GLU A 211 15.99 9.22 5.02
CA GLU A 211 14.53 9.23 5.00
C GLU A 211 14.04 9.16 3.55
N ILE A 212 12.93 8.45 3.32
CA ILE A 212 12.19 8.47 2.06
C ILE A 212 10.71 8.69 2.40
N THR A 213 10.17 9.79 1.89
CA THR A 213 8.75 10.19 2.08
C THR A 213 8.05 10.35 0.74
N ASP A 214 6.74 10.40 0.74
CA ASP A 214 5.97 11.02 -0.33
C ASP A 214 5.94 12.55 -0.14
N TYR A 215 5.66 13.27 -1.21
CA TYR A 215 5.52 14.71 -1.19
C TYR A 215 4.25 15.13 -1.91
N GLN A 216 3.47 15.98 -1.27
CA GLN A 216 2.27 16.56 -1.85
C GLN A 216 2.17 18.04 -1.50
N ASP A 217 2.04 18.88 -2.50
CA ASP A 217 1.85 20.33 -2.33
C ASP A 217 1.00 20.92 -3.45
N SER A 218 0.57 22.16 -3.24
CA SER A 218 -0.12 22.98 -4.23
C SER A 218 0.74 24.19 -4.55
N VAL A 219 1.31 24.20 -5.72
CA VAL A 219 2.15 25.28 -6.23
C VAL A 219 1.38 26.14 -7.24
N LEU A 220 1.91 27.29 -7.59
CA LEU A 220 1.41 28.08 -8.71
C LEU A 220 2.20 27.72 -9.96
N ASP A 221 1.50 27.41 -11.04
CA ASP A 221 2.10 27.20 -12.35
C ASP A 221 2.59 28.52 -13.00
N GLU A 222 3.11 28.44 -14.21
CA GLU A 222 3.60 29.62 -14.97
C GLU A 222 2.50 30.65 -15.23
N GLU A 223 1.22 30.22 -15.30
CA GLU A 223 0.05 31.08 -15.46
C GLU A 223 -0.54 31.56 -14.11
N ARG A 224 0.15 31.29 -12.98
CA ARG A 224 -0.30 31.55 -11.59
C ARG A 224 -1.58 30.81 -11.20
N LYS A 225 -1.87 29.67 -11.82
CA LYS A 225 -2.98 28.81 -11.44
C LYS A 225 -2.50 27.74 -10.43
N PRO A 226 -3.36 27.35 -9.46
CA PRO A 226 -3.01 26.27 -8.54
C PRO A 226 -2.80 24.96 -9.27
N LYS A 227 -1.60 24.36 -9.11
CA LYS A 227 -1.24 23.04 -9.62
C LYS A 227 -0.90 22.13 -8.45
N GLN A 228 -1.55 20.97 -8.38
CA GLN A 228 -1.20 19.95 -7.38
C GLN A 228 0.05 19.20 -7.87
N ILE A 229 1.04 19.08 -6.98
CA ILE A 229 2.25 18.29 -7.20
C ILE A 229 2.22 17.14 -6.20
N GLU A 230 2.34 15.94 -6.73
CA GLU A 230 2.48 14.71 -5.97
C GLU A 230 3.70 13.96 -6.49
N ILE A 231 4.57 13.55 -5.59
CA ILE A 231 5.79 12.78 -5.85
C ILE A 231 5.76 11.58 -4.90
N ASP A 232 5.89 10.38 -5.45
CA ASP A 232 5.76 9.15 -4.68
C ASP A 232 6.96 8.90 -3.77
N LEU A 233 8.15 9.29 -4.22
CA LEU A 233 9.41 9.05 -3.52
C LEU A 233 10.24 10.35 -3.47
N LEU A 234 10.47 10.85 -2.27
CA LEU A 234 11.37 11.97 -2.00
C LEU A 234 12.43 11.52 -1.00
N GLY A 235 13.61 11.18 -1.50
CA GLY A 235 14.74 10.68 -0.72
C GLY A 235 15.63 11.80 -0.20
N LYS A 236 15.89 11.80 1.11
CA LYS A 236 16.66 12.83 1.80
C LYS A 236 17.86 12.27 2.54
N ASN A 237 18.90 13.11 2.68
CA ASN A 237 19.93 12.92 3.67
C ASN A 237 19.99 14.19 4.54
N GLY A 238 19.48 14.09 5.77
CA GLY A 238 19.24 15.25 6.61
C GLY A 238 18.25 16.22 5.99
N LYS A 239 18.71 17.41 5.58
CA LYS A 239 17.86 18.44 4.94
C LYS A 239 17.94 18.41 3.41
N ASP A 240 18.90 17.71 2.85
CA ASP A 240 19.16 17.72 1.42
C ASP A 240 18.29 16.65 0.73
N ILE A 241 17.55 17.06 -0.28
CA ILE A 241 16.79 16.16 -1.14
C ILE A 241 17.75 15.67 -2.22
N LEU A 242 18.07 14.37 -2.20
CA LEU A 242 19.03 13.75 -3.10
C LEU A 242 18.37 12.91 -4.18
N LEU A 243 17.13 12.47 -3.95
CA LEU A 243 16.41 11.57 -4.86
C LEU A 243 14.96 11.98 -5.00
N VAL A 244 14.44 11.88 -6.21
CA VAL A 244 13.01 12.02 -6.55
C VAL A 244 12.61 10.80 -7.37
N GLY A 245 11.44 10.23 -7.10
CA GLY A 245 10.98 9.05 -7.85
C GLY A 245 9.47 9.01 -8.05
N GLU A 246 9.09 8.19 -9.03
CA GLU A 246 7.70 7.89 -9.39
C GLU A 246 7.53 6.38 -9.52
N CYS A 247 6.37 5.86 -9.12
CA CYS A 247 6.04 4.45 -9.13
C CYS A 247 4.81 4.20 -10.00
N LYS A 248 4.83 3.18 -10.87
CA LYS A 248 3.71 2.81 -11.71
C LYS A 248 3.47 1.31 -11.68
N PHE A 249 2.50 0.85 -10.91
CA PHE A 249 2.09 -0.55 -10.88
C PHE A 249 0.94 -0.79 -11.87
N LYS A 250 1.26 -0.82 -13.16
CA LYS A 250 0.33 -1.06 -14.26
C LYS A 250 1.02 -1.88 -15.35
N ASN A 251 0.25 -2.69 -16.08
CA ASN A 251 0.75 -3.48 -17.21
C ASN A 251 1.20 -2.60 -18.39
N SER A 252 0.72 -1.36 -18.47
CA SER A 252 1.19 -0.41 -19.48
C SER A 252 2.58 0.12 -19.12
N GLN A 253 3.45 0.24 -20.11
CA GLN A 253 4.77 0.83 -19.93
C GLN A 253 4.70 2.25 -19.36
N PHE A 254 5.74 2.63 -18.61
CA PHE A 254 6.00 4.02 -18.27
C PHE A 254 6.42 4.74 -19.56
N ASP A 255 5.57 5.63 -20.04
CA ASP A 255 5.70 6.18 -21.38
C ASP A 255 6.23 7.63 -21.41
N LYS A 256 6.24 8.21 -22.63
CA LYS A 256 6.66 9.60 -22.85
C LYS A 256 5.82 10.60 -22.06
N SER A 257 4.53 10.35 -21.91
CA SER A 257 3.63 11.26 -21.18
C SER A 257 3.93 11.25 -19.69
N ASP A 258 4.07 10.04 -19.12
CA ASP A 258 4.45 9.84 -17.72
C ASP A 258 5.80 10.52 -17.42
N PHE A 259 6.80 10.28 -18.28
CA PHE A 259 8.13 10.85 -18.12
C PHE A 259 8.15 12.37 -18.15
N LYS A 260 7.45 12.98 -19.13
CA LYS A 260 7.33 14.43 -19.21
C LYS A 260 6.62 15.03 -17.99
N ASN A 261 5.55 14.37 -17.53
CA ASN A 261 4.82 14.80 -16.35
C ASN A 261 5.71 14.78 -15.10
N LEU A 262 6.48 13.70 -14.89
CA LEU A 262 7.45 13.62 -13.79
C LEU A 262 8.49 14.75 -13.87
N MET A 263 9.13 14.94 -15.03
CA MET A 263 10.12 16.00 -15.21
C MET A 263 9.53 17.40 -14.99
N ASP A 264 8.27 17.59 -15.33
CA ASP A 264 7.57 18.86 -15.09
C ASP A 264 7.25 19.06 -13.60
N LYS A 265 6.84 18.01 -12.88
CA LYS A 265 6.64 18.08 -11.41
C LYS A 265 7.94 18.45 -10.68
N ILE A 266 9.08 17.89 -11.09
CA ILE A 266 10.39 18.12 -10.46
C ILE A 266 10.81 19.60 -10.52
N LYS A 267 10.45 20.35 -11.56
CA LYS A 267 10.76 21.78 -11.67
C LYS A 267 10.20 22.64 -10.53
N TYR A 268 9.14 22.18 -9.88
CA TYR A 268 8.49 22.90 -8.78
C TYR A 268 9.02 22.52 -7.40
N LEU A 269 9.93 21.54 -7.34
CA LEU A 269 10.54 21.13 -6.08
C LEU A 269 11.78 22.01 -5.76
N PRO A 270 12.05 22.28 -4.47
CA PRO A 270 13.25 23.01 -4.05
C PRO A 270 14.49 22.10 -4.09
N VAL A 271 14.83 21.59 -5.27
CA VAL A 271 15.92 20.60 -5.46
C VAL A 271 16.89 21.06 -6.54
N THR A 272 18.14 20.63 -6.43
CA THR A 272 19.17 20.87 -7.44
C THR A 272 19.74 19.54 -7.88
N ASN A 273 19.47 19.13 -9.14
CA ASN A 273 19.96 17.90 -9.75
C ASN A 273 19.74 16.64 -8.88
N PRO A 274 18.51 16.33 -8.44
CA PRO A 274 18.25 15.10 -7.71
C PRO A 274 18.44 13.90 -8.64
N LEU A 275 18.90 12.77 -8.10
CA LEU A 275 18.79 11.49 -8.81
C LEU A 275 17.31 11.18 -9.04
N VAL A 276 16.95 10.87 -10.27
CA VAL A 276 15.57 10.47 -10.59
C VAL A 276 15.49 8.96 -10.70
N CYS A 277 14.60 8.34 -9.91
CA CYS A 277 14.35 6.89 -9.94
C CYS A 277 12.92 6.63 -10.40
N ILE A 278 12.73 5.74 -11.35
CA ILE A 278 11.40 5.39 -11.87
C ILE A 278 11.19 3.89 -11.72
N PHE A 279 10.15 3.52 -11.00
CA PHE A 279 9.74 2.13 -10.77
C PHE A 279 8.52 1.80 -11.64
N SER A 280 8.56 0.69 -12.37
CA SER A 280 7.46 0.32 -13.26
C SER A 280 7.26 -1.19 -13.33
N LEU A 281 6.01 -1.65 -13.16
CA LEU A 281 5.62 -3.03 -13.43
C LEU A 281 5.70 -3.33 -14.93
N GLY A 282 5.07 -2.53 -15.78
CA GLY A 282 5.00 -2.74 -17.23
C GLY A 282 6.27 -2.35 -17.99
N GLY A 283 7.35 -2.01 -17.26
CA GLY A 283 8.61 -1.59 -17.87
C GLY A 283 8.53 -0.20 -18.51
N PHE A 284 9.42 0.07 -19.46
CA PHE A 284 9.68 1.41 -19.99
C PHE A 284 9.62 1.44 -21.52
N SER A 285 9.00 2.47 -22.06
CA SER A 285 8.96 2.68 -23.52
C SER A 285 10.35 3.06 -24.08
N ASP A 286 10.55 2.87 -25.38
CA ASP A 286 11.80 3.25 -26.04
C ASP A 286 12.10 4.74 -25.92
N TYR A 287 11.04 5.58 -25.91
CA TYR A 287 11.23 7.01 -25.65
C TYR A 287 11.89 7.26 -24.29
N VAL A 288 11.41 6.62 -23.22
CA VAL A 288 11.96 6.78 -21.87
C VAL A 288 13.38 6.25 -21.81
N LYS A 289 13.65 5.05 -22.35
CA LYS A 289 14.99 4.44 -22.38
C LYS A 289 16.01 5.33 -23.09
N ASN A 290 15.61 5.96 -24.19
CA ASN A 290 16.50 6.81 -25.00
C ASN A 290 16.66 8.23 -24.45
N ASN A 291 15.76 8.71 -23.59
CA ASN A 291 15.76 10.08 -23.05
C ASN A 291 15.96 10.15 -21.53
N LYS A 292 16.25 9.02 -20.89
CA LYS A 292 16.34 8.94 -19.42
C LYS A 292 17.49 9.77 -18.82
N GLY A 293 18.56 10.08 -19.59
CA GLY A 293 19.77 10.70 -19.06
C GLY A 293 20.34 9.87 -17.90
N ASP A 294 20.55 10.50 -16.74
CA ASP A 294 21.06 9.86 -15.53
C ASP A 294 19.96 9.21 -14.66
N CYS A 295 18.70 9.18 -15.13
CA CYS A 295 17.62 8.54 -14.40
C CYS A 295 17.84 7.02 -14.28
N LEU A 296 17.58 6.47 -13.10
CA LEU A 296 17.54 5.03 -12.87
C LEU A 296 16.14 4.51 -13.22
N LEU A 297 16.10 3.49 -14.09
CA LEU A 297 14.88 2.80 -14.49
C LEU A 297 14.91 1.42 -13.83
N ILE A 298 13.94 1.14 -12.97
CA ILE A 298 13.88 -0.07 -12.15
C ILE A 298 12.57 -0.78 -12.47
N GLY A 299 12.67 -1.91 -13.17
CA GLY A 299 11.54 -2.81 -13.42
C GLY A 299 11.21 -3.65 -12.18
N ILE A 300 10.05 -4.29 -12.19
CA ILE A 300 9.65 -5.17 -11.08
C ILE A 300 10.68 -6.30 -10.87
N ASP A 301 11.26 -6.83 -11.93
CA ASP A 301 12.25 -7.92 -11.85
C ASP A 301 13.59 -7.46 -11.24
N ASP A 302 13.91 -6.18 -11.33
CA ASP A 302 15.14 -5.60 -10.74
C ASP A 302 15.03 -5.45 -9.21
N MET A 303 13.83 -5.65 -8.66
CA MET A 303 13.56 -5.49 -7.22
C MET A 303 13.75 -6.79 -6.42
N TYR A 304 14.00 -7.93 -7.10
CA TYR A 304 14.11 -9.27 -6.49
C TYR A 304 15.48 -9.95 -6.69
#